data_4c0bc73f736a9fd2ef1951249662ae7b
#
_entry.id   4c0bc73f736a9fd2ef1951249662ae7b
#
_cell.length_a   1.000
_cell.length_b   1.000
_cell.length_c   1.000
_cell.angle_alpha   90.00
_cell.angle_beta   90.00
_cell.angle_gamma   90.00
#
_symmetry.space_group_name_H-M   'P 1'
#
loop_
_entity.id
_entity.type
_entity.pdbx_description
1 polymer ?
#
loop_
_entity_poly.entity_id
_entity_poly.type
_entity_poly.pdbx_seq_one_letter_code
_entity_poly.pdbx_strand_id
1 'polypeptide(L)'
;GDMMAAIERAAAQPTPVPQTAAAVQVRAPSPADDAAREERVKMTRLRQTIARRLKDAQNTAAMLTTFNEVDMSAVMHLRAQYKDQFEKRHGVKLGFMGFFVKACVAALKEIPAVNAEIDGADLIYKNYYHMGIAVGTEKGLVVPVVRDCDHKSLAEIEKTIADYGRRARDGALKI
;
A
#
# COMPACT_ATOMS: atom_id res chain seq x y z
N GLY A 1 4.54 -35.10 42.02
CA GLY A 1 5.58 -34.07 42.11
C GLY A 1 5.40 -32.96 41.05
N ASP A 2 5.06 -33.32 39.82
CA ASP A 2 5.12 -32.38 38.70
C ASP A 2 4.01 -31.30 38.63
N MET A 3 2.83 -31.63 39.20
CA MET A 3 1.67 -30.70 39.19
C MET A 3 1.84 -29.55 40.18
N MET A 4 2.41 -29.79 41.35
CA MET A 4 2.71 -28.75 42.36
C MET A 4 3.81 -27.81 41.87
N ALA A 5 4.86 -28.33 41.23
CA ALA A 5 5.92 -27.54 40.61
C ALA A 5 5.45 -26.70 39.42
N ALA A 6 4.40 -27.14 38.72
CA ALA A 6 3.77 -26.36 37.63
C ALA A 6 2.91 -25.22 38.19
N ILE A 7 2.22 -25.42 39.30
CA ILE A 7 1.42 -24.40 39.99
C ILE A 7 2.34 -23.32 40.60
N GLU A 8 3.45 -23.73 41.24
CA GLU A 8 4.45 -22.78 41.76
C GLU A 8 5.11 -21.94 40.65
N ARG A 9 5.42 -22.52 39.51
CA ARG A 9 5.94 -21.78 38.35
C ARG A 9 4.91 -20.81 37.76
N ALA A 10 3.63 -21.19 37.72
CA ALA A 10 2.57 -20.30 37.23
C ALA A 10 2.30 -19.12 38.25
N ALA A 11 2.44 -19.38 39.55
CA ALA A 11 2.33 -18.35 40.58
C ALA A 11 3.53 -17.37 40.63
N ALA A 12 4.70 -17.80 40.15
CA ALA A 12 5.93 -16.99 40.08
C ALA A 12 6.03 -16.12 38.81
N GLN A 13 5.13 -16.27 37.84
CA GLN A 13 5.09 -15.39 36.69
C GLN A 13 4.47 -14.05 37.09
N PRO A 14 5.13 -12.91 36.81
CA PRO A 14 4.52 -11.61 37.08
C PRO A 14 3.21 -11.51 36.28
N THR A 15 2.13 -11.24 36.98
CA THR A 15 0.81 -10.97 36.37
C THR A 15 1.00 -9.86 35.34
N PRO A 16 0.55 -10.04 34.08
CA PRO A 16 0.64 -8.98 33.09
C PRO A 16 -0.11 -7.77 33.64
N VAL A 17 0.61 -6.69 33.88
CA VAL A 17 0.02 -5.39 34.26
C VAL A 17 -0.94 -5.03 33.13
N PRO A 18 -2.25 -4.79 33.40
CA PRO A 18 -3.16 -4.39 32.35
C PRO A 18 -2.61 -3.11 31.72
N GLN A 19 -2.21 -3.20 30.44
CA GLN A 19 -1.86 -2.03 29.65
C GLN A 19 -3.08 -1.10 29.68
N THR A 20 -2.97 0.02 30.39
CA THR A 20 -3.95 1.08 30.34
C THR A 20 -4.20 1.43 28.89
N ALA A 21 -5.40 1.11 28.39
CA ALA A 21 -5.81 1.50 27.05
C ALA A 21 -5.50 3.00 26.89
N ALA A 22 -4.76 3.35 25.83
CA ALA A 22 -4.41 4.74 25.55
C ALA A 22 -5.70 5.57 25.65
N ALA A 23 -5.69 6.56 26.53
CA ALA A 23 -6.85 7.41 26.77
C ALA A 23 -7.29 8.00 25.42
N VAL A 24 -8.54 7.74 25.03
CA VAL A 24 -9.13 8.36 23.85
C VAL A 24 -9.03 9.86 24.07
N GLN A 25 -8.27 10.58 23.22
CA GLN A 25 -8.19 12.02 23.28
C GLN A 25 -9.59 12.59 23.06
N VAL A 26 -10.26 12.94 24.13
CA VAL A 26 -11.54 13.63 24.07
C VAL A 26 -11.25 15.08 23.68
N ARG A 27 -11.86 15.54 22.58
CA ARG A 27 -11.77 16.94 22.16
C ARG A 27 -12.18 17.85 23.31
N ALA A 28 -11.38 18.86 23.62
CA ALA A 28 -11.73 19.92 24.55
C ALA A 28 -13.05 20.61 24.12
N PRO A 29 -13.93 21.02 25.05
CA PRO A 29 -15.14 21.76 24.70
C PRO A 29 -14.79 23.08 24.01
N SER A 30 -15.55 23.44 22.98
CA SER A 30 -15.40 24.71 22.28
C SER A 30 -15.97 25.87 23.14
N PRO A 31 -15.46 27.11 22.97
CA PRO A 31 -16.09 28.30 23.55
C PRO A 31 -17.58 28.38 23.16
N ALA A 32 -18.42 28.92 24.02
CA ALA A 32 -19.87 28.95 23.83
C ALA A 32 -20.29 29.59 22.51
N ASP A 33 -19.64 30.69 22.11
CA ASP A 33 -19.93 31.44 20.88
C ASP A 33 -19.56 30.62 19.62
N ASP A 34 -18.56 29.76 19.68
CA ASP A 34 -18.14 28.90 18.58
C ASP A 34 -18.97 27.61 18.54
N ALA A 35 -19.33 27.05 19.69
CA ALA A 35 -20.14 25.84 19.78
C ALA A 35 -21.49 25.97 19.06
N ALA A 36 -22.10 27.15 19.07
CA ALA A 36 -23.36 27.42 18.37
C ALA A 36 -23.23 27.41 16.83
N ARG A 37 -22.00 27.52 16.30
CA ARG A 37 -21.68 27.49 14.85
C ARG A 37 -21.08 26.18 14.38
N GLU A 38 -20.92 25.20 15.28
CA GLU A 38 -20.35 23.89 14.96
C GLU A 38 -21.44 22.89 14.64
N GLU A 39 -21.26 22.16 13.53
CA GLU A 39 -22.08 21.01 13.15
C GLU A 39 -21.32 19.72 13.39
N ARG A 40 -21.91 18.77 14.12
CA ARG A 40 -21.32 17.47 14.38
C ARG A 40 -21.89 16.42 13.43
N VAL A 41 -21.11 16.02 12.43
CA VAL A 41 -21.47 14.98 11.47
C VAL A 41 -20.70 13.68 11.77
N LYS A 42 -21.43 12.56 11.90
CA LYS A 42 -20.83 11.26 12.18
C LYS A 42 -20.16 10.71 10.93
N MET A 43 -18.87 10.36 11.03
CA MET A 43 -18.13 9.73 9.96
C MET A 43 -18.62 8.30 9.68
N THR A 44 -18.63 7.90 8.41
CA THR A 44 -18.88 6.51 7.99
C THR A 44 -17.78 5.59 8.51
N ARG A 45 -18.08 4.29 8.70
CA ARG A 45 -17.10 3.29 9.12
C ARG A 45 -15.89 3.21 8.18
N LEU A 46 -16.14 3.30 6.87
CA LEU A 46 -15.07 3.31 5.86
C LEU A 46 -14.12 4.48 6.06
N ARG A 47 -14.66 5.70 6.21
CA ARG A 47 -13.85 6.92 6.43
C ARG A 47 -13.04 6.84 7.74
N GLN A 48 -13.63 6.33 8.82
CA GLN A 48 -12.92 6.11 10.08
C GLN A 48 -11.75 5.11 9.91
N THR A 49 -11.96 4.02 9.16
CA THR A 49 -10.92 3.02 8.90
C THR A 49 -9.80 3.59 8.06
N ILE A 50 -10.12 4.35 7.00
CA ILE A 50 -9.13 5.03 6.15
C ILE A 50 -8.29 6.01 6.99
N ALA A 51 -8.94 6.87 7.77
CA ALA A 51 -8.26 7.86 8.60
C ALA A 51 -7.28 7.20 9.60
N ARG A 52 -7.72 6.14 10.28
CA ARG A 52 -6.87 5.38 11.21
C ARG A 52 -5.67 4.78 10.49
N ARG A 53 -5.87 4.04 9.39
CA ARG A 53 -4.77 3.39 8.63
C ARG A 53 -3.75 4.40 8.10
N LEU A 54 -4.22 5.54 7.59
CA LEU A 54 -3.33 6.60 7.11
C LEU A 54 -2.51 7.21 8.26
N LYS A 55 -3.15 7.43 9.42
CA LYS A 55 -2.46 7.97 10.59
C LYS A 55 -1.45 6.98 11.17
N ASP A 56 -1.81 5.69 11.22
CA ASP A 56 -0.90 4.63 11.68
C ASP A 56 0.33 4.53 10.77
N ALA A 57 0.15 4.57 9.45
CA ALA A 57 1.25 4.59 8.49
C ALA A 57 2.18 5.80 8.70
N GLN A 58 1.60 7.00 8.89
CA GLN A 58 2.34 8.23 9.15
C GLN A 58 3.15 8.17 10.46
N ASN A 59 2.60 7.54 11.50
CA ASN A 59 3.27 7.42 12.79
C ASN A 59 4.39 6.35 12.78
N THR A 60 4.29 5.35 11.91
CA THR A 60 5.24 4.23 11.82
C THR A 60 6.42 4.53 10.90
N ALA A 61 6.21 5.32 9.84
CA ALA A 61 7.21 5.60 8.82
C ALA A 61 7.76 7.03 8.91
N ALA A 62 9.07 7.19 8.71
CA ALA A 62 9.68 8.48 8.42
C ALA A 62 9.41 8.81 6.94
N MET A 63 8.41 9.67 6.68
CA MET A 63 8.00 10.02 5.32
C MET A 63 8.86 11.14 4.75
N LEU A 64 9.48 10.88 3.59
CA LEU A 64 10.18 11.87 2.78
C LEU A 64 9.45 12.03 1.45
N THR A 65 9.24 13.26 1.02
CA THR A 65 8.67 13.57 -0.29
C THR A 65 9.75 14.16 -1.20
N THR A 66 9.89 13.60 -2.40
CA THR A 66 10.78 14.13 -3.44
C THR A 66 9.98 14.43 -4.70
N PHE A 67 10.41 15.43 -5.46
CA PHE A 67 9.82 15.81 -6.74
C PHE A 67 10.91 15.72 -7.81
N ASN A 68 10.64 14.99 -8.89
CA ASN A 68 11.55 14.84 -10.00
C ASN A 68 10.82 15.06 -11.32
N GLU A 69 11.51 15.68 -12.28
CA GLU A 69 11.02 15.85 -13.65
C GLU A 69 11.74 14.86 -14.57
N VAL A 70 10.99 14.18 -15.44
CA VAL A 70 11.52 13.18 -16.35
C VAL A 70 11.06 13.48 -17.78
N ASP A 71 11.99 13.54 -18.73
CA ASP A 71 11.64 13.62 -20.14
C ASP A 71 11.12 12.26 -20.65
N MET A 72 9.84 12.23 -20.97
CA MET A 72 9.15 11.04 -21.48
C MET A 72 9.18 10.91 -23.00
N SER A 73 9.83 11.81 -23.73
CA SER A 73 9.80 11.89 -25.20
C SER A 73 10.22 10.58 -25.85
N ALA A 74 11.31 9.94 -25.37
CA ALA A 74 11.81 8.68 -25.93
C ALA A 74 10.80 7.53 -25.70
N VAL A 75 10.21 7.42 -24.53
CA VAL A 75 9.20 6.40 -24.20
C VAL A 75 7.91 6.62 -25.00
N MET A 76 7.50 7.86 -25.17
CA MET A 76 6.32 8.22 -25.98
C MET A 76 6.55 7.87 -27.46
N HIS A 77 7.74 8.16 -28.00
CA HIS A 77 8.10 7.81 -29.37
C HIS A 77 8.10 6.29 -29.58
N LEU A 78 8.76 5.55 -28.69
CA LEU A 78 8.80 4.09 -28.72
C LEU A 78 7.38 3.49 -28.68
N ARG A 79 6.56 3.99 -27.77
CA ARG A 79 5.15 3.56 -27.67
C ARG A 79 4.38 3.87 -28.95
N ALA A 80 4.52 5.07 -29.50
CA ALA A 80 3.85 5.45 -30.76
C ALA A 80 4.23 4.54 -31.92
N GLN A 81 5.50 4.14 -32.01
CA GLN A 81 6.01 3.25 -33.04
C GLN A 81 5.48 1.83 -32.95
N TYR A 82 5.33 1.29 -31.73
CA TYR A 82 5.05 -0.14 -31.52
C TYR A 82 3.63 -0.46 -31.04
N LYS A 83 2.80 0.51 -30.63
CA LYS A 83 1.49 0.29 -30.00
C LYS A 83 0.56 -0.63 -30.81
N ASP A 84 0.48 -0.41 -32.12
CA ASP A 84 -0.45 -1.16 -33.00
C ASP A 84 0.03 -2.61 -33.21
N GLN A 85 1.34 -2.79 -33.40
CA GLN A 85 1.94 -4.12 -33.52
C GLN A 85 1.85 -4.90 -32.20
N PHE A 86 2.06 -4.21 -31.09
CA PHE A 86 1.97 -4.79 -29.76
C PHE A 86 0.54 -5.27 -29.47
N GLU A 87 -0.48 -4.42 -29.75
CA GLU A 87 -1.87 -4.76 -29.54
C GLU A 87 -2.30 -5.95 -30.42
N LYS A 88 -1.92 -5.96 -31.70
CA LYS A 88 -2.20 -7.09 -32.61
C LYS A 88 -1.56 -8.39 -32.14
N ARG A 89 -0.34 -8.34 -31.60
CA ARG A 89 0.40 -9.54 -31.18
C ARG A 89 -0.05 -10.05 -29.80
N HIS A 90 -0.36 -9.17 -28.86
CA HIS A 90 -0.57 -9.52 -27.46
C HIS A 90 -2.02 -9.40 -27.00
N GLY A 91 -2.91 -8.78 -27.79
CA GLY A 91 -4.33 -8.59 -27.43
C GLY A 91 -4.54 -7.62 -26.26
N VAL A 92 -3.57 -6.74 -26.00
CA VAL A 92 -3.63 -5.70 -24.96
C VAL A 92 -2.93 -4.45 -25.45
N LYS A 93 -3.43 -3.27 -25.07
CA LYS A 93 -2.82 -2.00 -25.44
C LYS A 93 -1.47 -1.82 -24.75
N LEU A 94 -0.51 -1.23 -25.45
CA LEU A 94 0.76 -0.83 -24.85
C LEU A 94 0.53 0.46 -24.06
N GLY A 95 0.43 0.34 -22.73
CA GLY A 95 0.31 1.45 -21.81
C GLY A 95 1.67 2.03 -21.39
N PHE A 96 1.65 2.98 -20.47
CA PHE A 96 2.88 3.52 -19.86
C PHE A 96 3.26 2.76 -18.58
N MET A 97 2.27 2.17 -17.89
CA MET A 97 2.50 1.56 -16.58
C MET A 97 3.48 0.38 -16.64
N GLY A 98 3.46 -0.40 -17.72
CA GLY A 98 4.43 -1.47 -17.92
C GLY A 98 5.88 -0.97 -17.98
N PHE A 99 6.13 0.18 -18.60
CA PHE A 99 7.46 0.80 -18.63
C PHE A 99 7.89 1.24 -17.23
N PHE A 100 7.00 1.91 -16.49
CA PHE A 100 7.30 2.31 -15.09
C PHE A 100 7.56 1.11 -14.19
N VAL A 101 6.77 0.05 -14.30
CA VAL A 101 6.98 -1.19 -13.53
C VAL A 101 8.36 -1.78 -13.82
N LYS A 102 8.75 -1.88 -15.10
CA LYS A 102 10.08 -2.40 -15.46
C LYS A 102 11.22 -1.49 -14.99
N ALA A 103 11.05 -0.18 -15.06
CA ALA A 103 12.03 0.78 -14.54
C ALA A 103 12.19 0.66 -13.02
N CYS A 104 11.07 0.56 -12.28
CA CYS A 104 11.11 0.35 -10.84
C CYS A 104 11.79 -0.98 -10.47
N VAL A 105 11.49 -2.08 -11.17
CA VAL A 105 12.14 -3.37 -10.93
C VAL A 105 13.65 -3.27 -11.18
N ALA A 106 14.08 -2.59 -12.24
CA ALA A 106 15.49 -2.39 -12.51
C ALA A 106 16.19 -1.60 -11.38
N ALA A 107 15.60 -0.49 -10.97
CA ALA A 107 16.12 0.34 -9.87
C ALA A 107 16.17 -0.40 -8.53
N LEU A 108 15.13 -1.20 -8.20
CA LEU A 108 15.10 -1.99 -6.96
C LEU A 108 16.14 -3.13 -6.95
N LYS A 109 16.50 -3.65 -8.11
CA LYS A 109 17.62 -4.62 -8.25
C LYS A 109 18.97 -3.96 -8.08
N GLU A 110 19.11 -2.72 -8.55
CA GLU A 110 20.35 -1.93 -8.41
C GLU A 110 20.53 -1.43 -6.97
N ILE A 111 19.43 -1.08 -6.28
CA ILE A 111 19.44 -0.59 -4.90
C ILE A 111 18.55 -1.47 -4.01
N PRO A 112 19.02 -2.68 -3.61
CA PRO A 112 18.19 -3.65 -2.89
C PRO A 112 17.67 -3.15 -1.54
N ALA A 113 18.37 -2.21 -0.90
CA ALA A 113 17.97 -1.65 0.39
C ALA A 113 16.61 -0.92 0.34
N VAL A 114 16.18 -0.44 -0.84
CA VAL A 114 14.85 0.18 -1.01
C VAL A 114 13.74 -0.88 -0.97
N ASN A 115 14.04 -2.14 -1.35
CA ASN A 115 13.10 -3.26 -1.29
C ASN A 115 13.36 -4.12 -0.05
N ALA A 116 13.52 -3.48 1.10
CA ALA A 116 13.74 -4.12 2.39
C ALA A 116 12.77 -3.56 3.44
N GLU A 117 12.62 -4.28 4.53
CA GLU A 117 11.90 -3.80 5.72
C GLU A 117 12.74 -3.98 6.98
N ILE A 118 12.45 -3.17 7.99
CA ILE A 118 13.10 -3.23 9.29
C ILE A 118 12.24 -4.10 10.21
N ASP A 119 12.84 -5.15 10.77
CA ASP A 119 12.23 -6.00 11.79
C ASP A 119 13.11 -6.01 13.03
N GLY A 120 12.74 -5.22 14.04
CA GLY A 120 13.56 -4.99 15.22
C GLY A 120 14.92 -4.37 14.88
N ALA A 121 16.00 -5.14 15.01
CA ALA A 121 17.36 -4.75 14.67
C ALA A 121 17.82 -5.26 13.30
N ASP A 122 17.00 -6.02 12.61
CA ASP A 122 17.34 -6.69 11.35
C ASP A 122 16.78 -5.96 10.13
N LEU A 123 17.47 -6.09 8.98
CA LEU A 123 16.99 -5.71 7.66
C LEU A 123 16.61 -6.97 6.88
N ILE A 124 15.35 -7.05 6.47
CA ILE A 124 14.85 -8.15 5.65
C ILE A 124 14.81 -7.71 4.20
N TYR A 125 15.75 -8.18 3.39
CA TYR A 125 15.78 -7.92 1.94
C TYR A 125 14.80 -8.84 1.21
N LYS A 126 13.93 -8.22 0.37
CA LYS A 126 12.92 -8.94 -0.40
C LYS A 126 13.43 -9.19 -1.82
N ASN A 127 13.87 -10.42 -2.08
CA ASN A 127 14.36 -10.82 -3.41
C ASN A 127 13.22 -11.21 -4.36
N TYR A 128 12.10 -10.50 -4.27
CA TYR A 128 10.92 -10.59 -5.13
C TYR A 128 10.38 -9.18 -5.36
N TYR A 129 9.76 -8.95 -6.52
CA TYR A 129 9.37 -7.60 -6.93
C TYR A 129 7.86 -7.57 -7.23
N HIS A 130 7.10 -7.10 -6.26
CA HIS A 130 5.65 -6.94 -6.33
C HIS A 130 5.30 -5.47 -6.40
N MET A 131 4.50 -5.08 -7.41
CA MET A 131 4.15 -3.68 -7.65
C MET A 131 2.68 -3.43 -7.35
N GLY A 132 2.39 -2.56 -6.38
CA GLY A 132 1.07 -2.04 -6.14
C GLY A 132 0.70 -0.99 -7.19
N ILE A 133 -0.41 -1.18 -7.89
CA ILE A 133 -0.91 -0.24 -8.90
C ILE A 133 -2.21 0.36 -8.40
N ALA A 134 -2.19 1.67 -8.11
CA ALA A 134 -3.39 2.36 -7.64
C ALA A 134 -4.43 2.51 -8.75
N VAL A 135 -5.67 2.11 -8.48
CA VAL A 135 -6.81 2.22 -9.40
C VAL A 135 -7.93 2.97 -8.70
N GLY A 136 -8.34 4.11 -9.27
CA GLY A 136 -9.50 4.87 -8.80
C GLY A 136 -10.80 4.18 -9.22
N THR A 137 -11.74 4.09 -8.28
CA THR A 137 -13.10 3.60 -8.51
C THR A 137 -14.10 4.56 -7.90
N GLU A 138 -15.38 4.45 -8.26
CA GLU A 138 -16.46 5.25 -7.65
C GLU A 138 -16.55 5.06 -6.12
N LYS A 139 -16.12 3.90 -5.63
CA LYS A 139 -16.11 3.55 -4.18
C LYS A 139 -14.83 3.96 -3.46
N GLY A 140 -13.86 4.54 -4.17
CA GLY A 140 -12.57 4.94 -3.63
C GLY A 140 -11.37 4.32 -4.36
N LEU A 141 -10.19 4.44 -3.77
CA LEU A 141 -8.94 3.93 -4.30
C LEU A 141 -8.71 2.48 -3.85
N VAL A 142 -8.39 1.61 -4.80
CA VAL A 142 -7.91 0.25 -4.54
C VAL A 142 -6.51 0.08 -5.10
N VAL A 143 -5.68 -0.75 -4.46
CA VAL A 143 -4.28 -0.95 -4.87
C VAL A 143 -4.04 -2.44 -5.07
N PRO A 144 -4.46 -3.02 -6.21
CA PRO A 144 -4.11 -4.40 -6.54
C PRO A 144 -2.59 -4.54 -6.74
N VAL A 145 -2.08 -5.73 -6.42
CA VAL A 145 -0.64 -6.03 -6.47
C VAL A 145 -0.33 -6.94 -7.64
N VAL A 146 0.48 -6.44 -8.57
CA VAL A 146 1.08 -7.25 -9.64
C VAL A 146 2.30 -7.96 -9.06
N ARG A 147 2.21 -9.27 -8.92
CA ARG A 147 3.26 -10.10 -8.31
C ARG A 147 4.31 -10.50 -9.33
N ASP A 148 5.55 -10.72 -8.87
CA ASP A 148 6.68 -11.25 -9.64
C ASP A 148 6.93 -10.48 -10.94
N CYS A 149 6.99 -9.13 -10.83
CA CYS A 149 7.13 -8.25 -11.99
C CYS A 149 8.48 -8.39 -12.72
N ASP A 150 9.48 -8.92 -12.04
CA ASP A 150 10.80 -9.21 -12.61
C ASP A 150 10.75 -10.38 -13.62
N HIS A 151 9.89 -11.38 -13.36
CA HIS A 151 9.70 -12.54 -14.24
C HIS A 151 8.67 -12.31 -15.34
N LYS A 152 7.86 -11.26 -15.27
CA LYS A 152 6.83 -10.94 -16.26
C LYS A 152 7.40 -10.13 -17.44
N SER A 153 6.96 -10.46 -18.64
CA SER A 153 7.13 -9.61 -19.81
C SER A 153 6.30 -8.33 -19.70
N LEU A 154 6.63 -7.33 -20.54
CA LEU A 154 5.85 -6.10 -20.63
C LEU A 154 4.37 -6.38 -20.95
N ALA A 155 4.11 -7.33 -21.85
CA ALA A 155 2.75 -7.72 -22.23
C ALA A 155 1.97 -8.37 -21.09
N GLU A 156 2.60 -9.20 -20.29
CA GLU A 156 1.96 -9.83 -19.12
C GLU A 156 1.65 -8.81 -18.03
N ILE A 157 2.52 -7.83 -17.82
CA ILE A 157 2.28 -6.72 -16.89
C ILE A 157 1.07 -5.91 -17.35
N GLU A 158 1.02 -5.48 -18.61
CA GLU A 158 -0.08 -4.71 -19.18
C GLU A 158 -1.40 -5.49 -19.14
N LYS A 159 -1.39 -6.80 -19.44
CA LYS A 159 -2.58 -7.66 -19.31
C LYS A 159 -3.10 -7.73 -17.87
N THR A 160 -2.18 -7.90 -16.91
CA THR A 160 -2.54 -7.97 -15.49
C THR A 160 -3.13 -6.65 -15.00
N ILE A 161 -2.53 -5.51 -15.39
CA ILE A 161 -3.03 -4.18 -15.03
C ILE A 161 -4.41 -3.93 -15.66
N ALA A 162 -4.59 -4.27 -16.93
CA ALA A 162 -5.88 -4.13 -17.62
C ALA A 162 -6.98 -4.98 -16.97
N ASP A 163 -6.66 -6.21 -16.56
CA ASP A 163 -7.59 -7.08 -15.85
C ASP A 163 -7.96 -6.50 -14.48
N TYR A 164 -7.00 -6.04 -13.72
CA TYR A 164 -7.24 -5.40 -12.43
C TYR A 164 -8.10 -4.12 -12.56
N GLY A 165 -7.82 -3.29 -13.58
CA GLY A 165 -8.62 -2.10 -13.86
C GLY A 165 -10.07 -2.41 -14.19
N ARG A 166 -10.33 -3.47 -14.97
CA ARG A 166 -11.69 -3.97 -15.26
C ARG A 166 -12.38 -4.46 -14.00
N ARG A 167 -11.75 -5.39 -13.28
CA ARG A 167 -12.29 -5.98 -12.04
C ARG A 167 -12.50 -4.95 -10.93
N ALA A 168 -11.67 -3.90 -10.88
CA ALA A 168 -11.84 -2.81 -9.94
C ALA A 168 -13.13 -2.02 -10.22
N ARG A 169 -13.37 -1.67 -11.49
CA ARG A 169 -14.62 -0.98 -11.90
C ARG A 169 -15.87 -1.84 -11.66
N ASP A 170 -15.77 -3.14 -11.93
CA ASP A 170 -16.87 -4.09 -11.73
C ASP A 170 -17.10 -4.44 -10.25
N GLY A 171 -16.27 -3.93 -9.33
CA GLY A 171 -16.32 -4.25 -7.90
C GLY A 171 -15.96 -5.71 -7.58
N ALA A 172 -15.31 -6.40 -8.51
CA ALA A 172 -14.94 -7.82 -8.41
C ALA A 172 -13.56 -8.08 -7.78
N LEU A 173 -12.83 -7.03 -7.37
CA LEU A 173 -11.61 -7.20 -6.59
C LEU A 173 -11.99 -7.52 -5.13
N LYS A 174 -11.55 -8.69 -4.65
CA LYS A 174 -11.60 -9.02 -3.21
C LYS A 174 -10.47 -8.25 -2.52
N ILE A 175 -10.81 -7.53 -1.44
CA ILE A 175 -9.90 -6.81 -0.57
C ILE A 175 -9.32 -7.78 0.46
#